data_4fadd887cb3c2187c73d1992ea803306
#
_entry.id   4fadd887cb3c2187c73d1992ea803306
#
_cell.length_a   1.000
_cell.length_b   1.000
_cell.length_c   1.000
_cell.angle_alpha   90.00
_cell.angle_beta   90.00
_cell.angle_gamma   90.00
#
_symmetry.space_group_name_H-M   'P 1'
#
loop_
_entity.id
_entity.type
_entity.pdbx_description
1 polymer ?
#
loop_
_entity_poly.entity_id
_entity_poly.type
_entity_poly.pdbx_seq_one_letter_code
_entity_poly.pdbx_strand_id
1 'polypeptide(L)'
;MRCILKNAKVFSQGVFHLADVFLSDGKIVSIGNGASRSDDTITIDISNMVLFPGFVDVHVHLREPGFSYKETIRTGTLAAAHGGFAHVAAMPNLNPVPDCVDALNLQRALIEKNALVHVHPYGAITVGEKGEQLADLAGMAQNVIAFSDDGRGVQSESIMRQAMAECRRLGKILAAHCEDNSLLRDGYIHDGAYARAHGHRGICSESEWGQIARDVKRAE
;
A
#
# COMPACT_ATOMS: atom_id res chain seq x y z
N MET A 1 19.01 -1.39 21.78
CA MET A 1 18.10 -1.91 22.84
C MET A 1 17.95 -3.41 22.65
N ARG A 2 18.11 -4.20 23.73
CA ARG A 2 17.96 -5.66 23.71
C ARG A 2 16.67 -6.07 24.40
N CYS A 3 15.92 -7.00 23.81
CA CYS A 3 14.65 -7.48 24.35
C CYS A 3 14.49 -9.00 24.10
N ILE A 4 13.91 -9.71 25.07
CA ILE A 4 13.48 -11.09 24.91
C ILE A 4 11.96 -11.14 25.08
N LEU A 5 11.26 -11.62 24.05
CA LEU A 5 9.85 -11.99 24.12
C LEU A 5 9.79 -13.47 24.51
N LYS A 6 9.30 -13.77 25.73
CA LYS A 6 9.30 -15.13 26.29
C LYS A 6 7.97 -15.82 26.09
N ASN A 7 8.04 -17.14 25.95
CA ASN A 7 6.88 -18.04 25.94
C ASN A 7 5.90 -17.74 24.79
N ALA A 8 6.40 -17.19 23.68
CA ALA A 8 5.58 -16.87 22.52
C ALA A 8 5.13 -18.12 21.78
N LYS A 9 3.89 -18.13 21.30
CA LYS A 9 3.45 -19.03 20.24
C LYS A 9 3.80 -18.40 18.88
N VAL A 10 5.02 -18.68 18.38
CA VAL A 10 5.58 -18.03 17.19
C VAL A 10 5.08 -18.72 15.92
N PHE A 11 4.59 -17.94 14.96
CA PHE A 11 4.32 -18.40 13.60
C PHE A 11 5.57 -18.24 12.74
N SER A 12 6.10 -19.37 12.28
CA SER A 12 7.30 -19.40 11.44
C SER A 12 7.23 -20.61 10.50
N GLN A 13 7.65 -20.45 9.24
CA GLN A 13 7.67 -21.50 8.23
C GLN A 13 6.33 -22.26 8.08
N GLY A 14 5.20 -21.55 8.20
CA GLY A 14 3.87 -22.11 8.03
C GLY A 14 3.31 -22.87 9.25
N VAL A 15 4.05 -22.94 10.36
CA VAL A 15 3.65 -23.65 11.57
C VAL A 15 3.82 -22.78 12.83
N PHE A 16 3.10 -23.17 13.90
CA PHE A 16 3.24 -22.57 15.21
C PHE A 16 4.11 -23.42 16.11
N HIS A 17 5.01 -22.79 16.85
CA HIS A 17 5.82 -23.44 17.87
C HIS A 17 6.03 -22.50 19.07
N LEU A 18 6.23 -23.05 20.26
CA LEU A 18 6.58 -22.27 21.45
C LEU A 18 8.08 -21.95 21.40
N ALA A 19 8.41 -20.67 21.48
CA ALA A 19 9.78 -20.20 21.47
C ALA A 19 9.94 -18.84 22.15
N ASP A 20 11.14 -18.56 22.62
CA ASP A 20 11.55 -17.19 22.95
C ASP A 20 12.06 -16.48 21.69
N VAL A 21 11.82 -15.19 21.58
CA VAL A 21 12.34 -14.37 20.48
C VAL A 21 13.26 -13.31 21.05
N PHE A 22 14.50 -13.32 20.60
CA PHE A 22 15.51 -12.35 21.00
C PHE A 22 15.64 -11.25 19.94
N LEU A 23 15.49 -10.01 20.41
CA LEU A 23 15.58 -8.80 19.63
C LEU A 23 16.78 -7.97 20.05
N SER A 24 17.56 -7.46 19.11
CA SER A 24 18.60 -6.46 19.35
C SER A 24 18.61 -5.43 18.23
N ASP A 25 18.60 -4.15 18.63
CA ASP A 25 18.72 -3.01 17.72
C ASP A 25 17.71 -3.06 16.55
N GLY A 26 16.44 -3.39 16.88
CA GLY A 26 15.34 -3.45 15.92
C GLY A 26 15.33 -4.70 15.03
N LYS A 27 16.18 -5.70 15.31
CA LYS A 27 16.25 -6.93 14.51
C LYS A 27 15.98 -8.17 15.36
N ILE A 28 15.36 -9.18 14.75
CA ILE A 28 15.26 -10.53 15.31
C ILE A 28 16.66 -11.18 15.18
N VAL A 29 17.27 -11.49 16.30
CA VAL A 29 18.60 -12.12 16.35
C VAL A 29 18.49 -13.63 16.40
N SER A 30 17.53 -14.15 17.18
CA SER A 30 17.27 -15.59 17.27
C SER A 30 15.82 -15.87 17.68
N ILE A 31 15.33 -17.05 17.26
CA ILE A 31 14.08 -17.66 17.69
C ILE A 31 14.43 -19.03 18.25
N GLY A 32 14.07 -19.32 19.49
CA GLY A 32 14.36 -20.57 20.18
C GLY A 32 14.74 -20.34 21.64
N ASN A 33 15.02 -21.44 22.36
CA ASN A 33 15.41 -21.38 23.77
C ASN A 33 16.91 -21.11 23.89
N GLY A 34 17.31 -20.27 24.84
CA GLY A 34 18.74 -20.13 25.23
C GLY A 34 19.42 -18.84 24.77
N ALA A 35 18.66 -17.77 24.51
CA ALA A 35 19.25 -16.44 24.29
C ALA A 35 20.08 -16.02 25.51
N SER A 36 21.35 -15.64 25.29
CA SER A 36 22.22 -15.11 26.33
C SER A 36 21.66 -13.81 26.88
N ARG A 37 21.40 -13.75 28.19
CA ARG A 37 20.98 -12.54 28.90
C ARG A 37 22.19 -11.68 29.23
N SER A 38 22.09 -10.40 28.99
CA SER A 38 22.94 -9.39 29.65
C SER A 38 22.06 -8.59 30.61
N ASP A 39 22.69 -7.93 31.58
CA ASP A 39 21.98 -7.18 32.64
C ASP A 39 21.04 -6.09 32.06
N ASP A 40 21.31 -5.59 30.84
CA ASP A 40 20.52 -4.56 30.15
C ASP A 40 19.40 -5.14 29.24
N THR A 41 19.05 -6.43 29.38
CA THR A 41 18.06 -7.07 28.51
C THR A 41 16.65 -6.97 29.09
N ILE A 42 15.74 -6.27 28.42
CA ILE A 42 14.33 -6.21 28.76
C ILE A 42 13.71 -7.59 28.49
N THR A 43 12.99 -8.14 29.46
CA THR A 43 12.26 -9.40 29.27
C THR A 43 10.76 -9.11 29.36
N ILE A 44 10.02 -9.52 28.32
CA ILE A 44 8.56 -9.40 28.25
C ILE A 44 8.00 -10.81 28.13
N ASP A 45 7.17 -11.22 29.10
CA ASP A 45 6.44 -12.49 29.03
C ASP A 45 5.18 -12.28 28.17
N ILE A 46 5.09 -13.03 27.07
CA ILE A 46 3.96 -13.04 26.16
C ILE A 46 3.31 -14.43 26.09
N SER A 47 3.30 -15.12 27.23
CA SER A 47 2.56 -16.38 27.39
C SER A 47 1.10 -16.22 26.90
N ASN A 48 0.59 -17.22 26.22
CA ASN A 48 -0.76 -17.24 25.61
C ASN A 48 -0.99 -16.23 24.48
N MET A 49 0.04 -15.51 24.05
CA MET A 49 -0.03 -14.66 22.86
C MET A 49 0.57 -15.37 21.64
N VAL A 50 0.07 -15.00 20.47
CA VAL A 50 0.60 -15.46 19.19
C VAL A 50 1.45 -14.36 18.60
N LEU A 51 2.65 -14.71 18.16
CA LEU A 51 3.59 -13.79 17.54
C LEU A 51 3.63 -14.06 16.03
N PHE A 52 3.32 -13.05 15.25
CA PHE A 52 3.42 -13.03 13.78
C PHE A 52 4.44 -11.98 13.33
N PRO A 53 4.99 -12.10 12.10
CA PRO A 53 5.54 -10.93 11.41
C PRO A 53 4.51 -9.81 11.33
N GLY A 54 4.97 -8.55 11.35
CA GLY A 54 4.07 -7.41 11.14
C GLY A 54 3.34 -7.52 9.81
N PHE A 55 2.07 -7.12 9.78
CA PHE A 55 1.24 -7.17 8.58
C PHE A 55 1.69 -6.15 7.53
N VAL A 56 1.30 -6.41 6.29
CA VAL A 56 1.56 -5.52 5.14
C VAL A 56 0.21 -5.15 4.53
N ASP A 57 -0.05 -3.85 4.38
CA ASP A 57 -1.18 -3.35 3.61
C ASP A 57 -0.67 -2.71 2.32
N VAL A 58 -1.10 -3.24 1.20
CA VAL A 58 -0.61 -2.81 -0.12
C VAL A 58 -1.42 -1.67 -0.74
N HIS A 59 -2.43 -1.14 -0.04
CA HIS A 59 -3.29 -0.09 -0.55
C HIS A 59 -3.88 0.77 0.56
N VAL A 60 -3.24 1.91 0.85
CA VAL A 60 -3.73 2.88 1.84
C VAL A 60 -3.69 4.30 1.30
N HIS A 61 -4.47 5.19 1.91
CA HIS A 61 -4.50 6.61 1.57
C HIS A 61 -4.04 7.45 2.76
N LEU A 62 -2.81 7.98 2.69
CA LEU A 62 -2.25 8.84 3.74
C LEU A 62 -2.46 10.34 3.49
N ARG A 63 -2.95 10.71 2.31
CA ARG A 63 -3.45 12.04 1.94
C ARG A 63 -2.47 13.21 2.05
N GLU A 64 -1.22 12.98 2.37
CA GLU A 64 -0.16 14.01 2.38
C GLU A 64 0.91 13.72 1.31
N PRO A 65 1.30 14.76 0.58
CA PRO A 65 0.89 16.18 0.64
C PRO A 65 -0.50 16.48 0.07
N GLY A 66 -1.05 17.63 0.45
CA GLY A 66 -2.18 18.29 -0.21
C GLY A 66 -3.56 18.09 0.40
N PHE A 67 -3.80 16.98 1.12
CA PHE A 67 -5.15 16.65 1.65
C PHE A 67 -5.11 16.26 3.13
N SER A 68 -4.21 16.88 3.91
CA SER A 68 -4.03 16.59 5.35
C SER A 68 -5.28 16.80 6.21
N TYR A 69 -6.29 17.51 5.71
CA TYR A 69 -7.60 17.61 6.36
C TYR A 69 -8.43 16.32 6.32
N LYS A 70 -8.07 15.35 5.45
CA LYS A 70 -8.70 14.01 5.38
C LYS A 70 -7.93 12.99 6.22
N GLU A 71 -6.61 12.99 6.10
CA GLU A 71 -5.70 12.09 6.80
C GLU A 71 -4.28 12.67 6.75
N THR A 72 -3.45 12.33 7.75
CA THR A 72 -2.01 12.64 7.74
C THR A 72 -1.18 11.37 7.75
N ILE A 73 0.07 11.45 7.28
CA ILE A 73 1.01 10.33 7.36
C ILE A 73 1.14 9.85 8.80
N ARG A 74 1.22 10.79 9.77
CA ARG A 74 1.36 10.44 11.18
C ARG A 74 0.14 9.69 11.74
N THR A 75 -1.08 10.18 11.48
CA THR A 75 -2.29 9.57 12.04
C THR A 75 -2.62 8.25 11.34
N GLY A 76 -2.48 8.16 10.01
CA GLY A 76 -2.68 6.92 9.27
C GLY A 76 -1.65 5.84 9.64
N THR A 77 -0.38 6.21 9.81
CA THR A 77 0.65 5.25 10.23
C THR A 77 0.55 4.87 11.71
N LEU A 78 -0.01 5.74 12.58
CA LEU A 78 -0.36 5.39 13.95
C LEU A 78 -1.48 4.35 13.98
N ALA A 79 -2.52 4.53 13.16
CA ALA A 79 -3.60 3.54 13.02
C ALA A 79 -3.07 2.20 12.49
N ALA A 80 -2.18 2.23 11.49
CA ALA A 80 -1.51 1.04 10.96
C ALA A 80 -0.72 0.31 12.05
N ALA A 81 0.12 1.02 12.82
CA ALA A 81 0.88 0.45 13.92
C ALA A 81 -0.03 -0.19 14.98
N HIS A 82 -1.13 0.48 15.33
CA HIS A 82 -2.13 -0.06 16.28
C HIS A 82 -2.84 -1.31 15.75
N GLY A 83 -3.03 -1.41 14.42
CA GLY A 83 -3.55 -2.59 13.74
C GLY A 83 -2.54 -3.72 13.53
N GLY A 84 -1.26 -3.54 13.93
CA GLY A 84 -0.21 -4.54 13.74
C GLY A 84 0.44 -4.53 12.35
N PHE A 85 0.21 -3.49 11.54
CA PHE A 85 0.86 -3.33 10.24
C PHE A 85 2.24 -2.70 10.40
N ALA A 86 3.27 -3.36 9.88
CA ALA A 86 4.63 -2.87 9.85
C ALA A 86 4.98 -2.13 8.56
N HIS A 87 4.27 -2.46 7.48
CA HIS A 87 4.45 -1.88 6.15
C HIS A 87 3.10 -1.49 5.54
N VAL A 88 3.04 -0.32 4.94
CA VAL A 88 1.87 0.15 4.18
C VAL A 88 2.32 0.75 2.85
N ALA A 89 1.54 0.56 1.79
CA ALA A 89 1.81 1.14 0.49
C ALA A 89 0.81 2.26 0.19
N ALA A 90 1.32 3.50 0.05
CA ALA A 90 0.51 4.71 -0.04
C ALA A 90 0.20 5.08 -1.49
N MET A 91 -1.09 5.17 -1.83
CA MET A 91 -1.59 5.52 -3.15
C MET A 91 -1.24 6.96 -3.56
N PRO A 92 -1.09 7.22 -4.89
CA PRO A 92 -0.55 8.48 -5.42
C PRO A 92 -1.55 9.63 -5.53
N ASN A 93 -2.81 9.44 -5.17
CA ASN A 93 -3.86 10.46 -5.29
C ASN A 93 -3.68 11.62 -4.28
N LEU A 94 -2.66 12.40 -4.52
CA LEU A 94 -2.14 13.49 -3.68
C LEU A 94 -2.13 14.84 -4.43
N ASN A 95 -1.69 15.89 -3.77
CA ASN A 95 -1.45 17.20 -4.40
C ASN A 95 -0.17 17.85 -3.85
N PRO A 96 0.91 17.92 -4.64
CA PRO A 96 0.99 17.46 -6.02
C PRO A 96 0.92 15.93 -6.14
N VAL A 97 0.42 15.45 -7.28
CA VAL A 97 0.48 14.03 -7.65
C VAL A 97 1.96 13.63 -7.81
N PRO A 98 2.42 12.49 -7.27
CA PRO A 98 3.79 12.01 -7.46
C PRO A 98 3.96 11.38 -8.86
N ASP A 99 3.93 12.22 -9.89
CA ASP A 99 4.09 11.88 -11.31
C ASP A 99 5.49 12.19 -11.87
N CYS A 100 6.35 12.75 -11.03
CA CYS A 100 7.76 13.00 -11.32
C CYS A 100 8.60 12.92 -10.04
N VAL A 101 9.92 12.90 -10.20
CA VAL A 101 10.87 12.76 -9.09
C VAL A 101 10.69 13.85 -8.03
N ASP A 102 10.47 15.10 -8.45
CA ASP A 102 10.35 16.23 -7.50
C ASP A 102 9.08 16.10 -6.65
N ALA A 103 7.94 15.79 -7.25
CA ALA A 103 6.68 15.60 -6.53
C ALA A 103 6.76 14.38 -5.59
N LEU A 104 7.38 13.29 -6.03
CA LEU A 104 7.62 12.12 -5.20
C LEU A 104 8.53 12.45 -3.99
N ASN A 105 9.57 13.25 -4.19
CA ASN A 105 10.47 13.64 -3.11
C ASN A 105 9.78 14.47 -2.02
N LEU A 106 8.79 15.30 -2.37
CA LEU A 106 7.97 16.01 -1.36
C LEU A 106 7.23 15.01 -0.46
N GLN A 107 6.60 13.99 -1.05
CA GLN A 107 5.92 12.93 -0.27
C GLN A 107 6.91 12.16 0.60
N ARG A 108 8.07 11.76 0.05
CA ARG A 108 9.10 11.01 0.76
C ARG A 108 9.67 11.78 1.96
N ALA A 109 9.90 13.07 1.83
CA ALA A 109 10.35 13.91 2.95
C ALA A 109 9.33 13.96 4.10
N LEU A 110 8.02 13.99 3.76
CA LEU A 110 6.95 13.91 4.76
C LEU A 110 6.87 12.53 5.42
N ILE A 111 7.06 11.46 4.64
CA ILE A 111 7.13 10.09 5.16
C ILE A 111 8.28 9.96 6.15
N GLU A 112 9.49 10.36 5.77
CA GLU A 112 10.68 10.29 6.62
C GLU A 112 10.49 11.03 7.95
N LYS A 113 9.82 12.18 7.91
CA LYS A 113 9.58 13.01 9.10
C LYS A 113 8.49 12.48 10.02
N ASN A 114 7.42 11.88 9.48
CA ASN A 114 6.15 11.69 10.20
C ASN A 114 5.73 10.22 10.36
N ALA A 115 6.25 9.29 9.54
CA ALA A 115 5.79 7.92 9.55
C ALA A 115 6.23 7.15 10.79
N LEU A 116 5.35 6.32 11.33
CA LEU A 116 5.60 5.44 12.48
C LEU A 116 5.80 3.98 12.06
N VAL A 117 5.41 3.63 10.85
CA VAL A 117 5.67 2.34 10.20
C VAL A 117 6.32 2.59 8.84
N HIS A 118 6.79 1.54 8.19
CA HIS A 118 7.38 1.67 6.85
C HIS A 118 6.30 2.03 5.82
N VAL A 119 6.45 3.19 5.20
CA VAL A 119 5.56 3.65 4.13
C VAL A 119 6.28 3.54 2.79
N HIS A 120 5.66 2.83 1.85
CA HIS A 120 6.14 2.64 0.49
C HIS A 120 5.25 3.43 -0.46
N PRO A 121 5.71 4.53 -1.08
CA PRO A 121 4.87 5.30 -1.99
C PRO A 121 4.63 4.57 -3.31
N TYR A 122 3.46 4.78 -3.89
CA TYR A 122 3.21 4.57 -5.31
C TYR A 122 3.59 5.83 -6.10
N GLY A 123 4.08 5.64 -7.34
CA GLY A 123 4.12 6.70 -8.33
C GLY A 123 2.85 6.70 -9.18
N ALA A 124 2.46 7.84 -9.73
CA ALA A 124 1.37 7.88 -10.69
C ALA A 124 1.79 7.24 -12.03
N ILE A 125 0.84 6.62 -12.73
CA ILE A 125 1.05 6.08 -14.07
C ILE A 125 1.09 7.22 -15.08
N THR A 126 0.19 8.21 -14.93
CA THR A 126 0.05 9.33 -15.87
C THR A 126 0.23 10.68 -15.18
N VAL A 127 0.62 11.69 -15.96
CA VAL A 127 0.80 13.06 -15.46
C VAL A 127 -0.50 13.58 -14.85
N GLY A 128 -0.44 13.93 -13.57
CA GLY A 128 -1.58 14.41 -12.79
C GLY A 128 -2.74 13.41 -12.69
N GLU A 129 -2.50 12.11 -12.93
CA GLU A 129 -3.52 11.04 -12.98
C GLU A 129 -4.63 11.37 -14.01
N LYS A 130 -4.29 11.96 -15.15
CA LYS A 130 -5.26 12.37 -16.19
C LYS A 130 -5.50 11.34 -17.29
N GLY A 131 -4.66 10.28 -17.34
CA GLY A 131 -4.78 9.23 -18.35
C GLY A 131 -4.34 9.63 -19.76
N GLU A 132 -3.71 10.80 -19.95
CA GLU A 132 -3.36 11.37 -21.25
C GLU A 132 -1.91 11.16 -21.66
N GLN A 133 -0.99 11.22 -20.70
CA GLN A 133 0.45 11.14 -20.91
C GLN A 133 1.10 10.35 -19.76
N LEU A 134 2.07 9.47 -20.08
CA LEU A 134 2.84 8.77 -19.05
C LEU A 134 3.62 9.75 -18.17
N ALA A 135 3.61 9.47 -16.89
CA ALA A 135 4.47 10.11 -15.89
C ALA A 135 5.96 9.70 -16.07
N ASP A 136 6.85 10.26 -15.29
CA ASP A 136 8.27 9.88 -15.30
C ASP A 136 8.48 8.56 -14.52
N LEU A 137 8.00 7.45 -15.09
CA LEU A 137 8.08 6.12 -14.44
C LEU A 137 9.53 5.73 -14.20
N ALA A 138 10.42 5.99 -15.17
CA ALA A 138 11.83 5.60 -15.08
C ALA A 138 12.56 6.35 -13.97
N GLY A 139 12.37 7.65 -13.86
CA GLY A 139 12.99 8.48 -12.83
C GLY A 139 12.51 8.10 -11.42
N MET A 140 11.24 7.73 -11.27
CA MET A 140 10.66 7.37 -9.99
C MET A 140 10.92 5.91 -9.55
N ALA A 141 11.26 5.01 -10.49
CA ALA A 141 11.24 3.56 -10.28
C ALA A 141 12.00 3.08 -9.03
N GLN A 142 13.15 3.68 -8.71
CA GLN A 142 13.96 3.26 -7.55
C GLN A 142 13.34 3.64 -6.20
N ASN A 143 12.38 4.55 -6.19
CA ASN A 143 11.84 5.16 -4.98
C ASN A 143 10.35 4.86 -4.75
N VAL A 144 9.74 4.05 -5.61
CA VAL A 144 8.34 3.62 -5.49
C VAL A 144 8.24 2.10 -5.42
N ILE A 145 7.21 1.60 -4.76
CA ILE A 145 6.92 0.16 -4.73
C ILE A 145 6.27 -0.29 -6.05
N ALA A 146 5.38 0.51 -6.59
CA ALA A 146 4.61 0.23 -7.79
C ALA A 146 4.06 1.53 -8.39
N PHE A 147 3.28 1.45 -9.48
CA PHE A 147 2.61 2.57 -10.13
C PHE A 147 1.10 2.36 -10.16
N SER A 148 0.33 3.44 -9.96
CA SER A 148 -1.14 3.44 -10.01
C SER A 148 -1.66 4.83 -10.38
N ASP A 149 -2.83 4.91 -11.02
CA ASP A 149 -3.67 6.11 -11.10
C ASP A 149 -4.94 5.86 -10.27
N ASP A 150 -4.75 5.59 -8.98
CA ASP A 150 -5.84 5.21 -8.08
C ASP A 150 -6.90 6.30 -7.93
N GLY A 151 -8.17 5.88 -8.02
CA GLY A 151 -9.34 6.76 -7.95
C GLY A 151 -9.73 7.41 -9.28
N ARG A 152 -8.95 7.22 -10.37
CA ARG A 152 -9.27 7.74 -11.70
C ARG A 152 -9.21 6.70 -12.81
N GLY A 153 -8.25 5.78 -12.71
CA GLY A 153 -7.98 4.75 -13.69
C GLY A 153 -7.45 5.29 -15.04
N VAL A 154 -6.78 4.46 -15.79
CA VAL A 154 -6.30 4.80 -17.14
C VAL A 154 -7.35 4.37 -18.16
N GLN A 155 -8.06 5.34 -18.72
CA GLN A 155 -9.16 5.11 -19.68
C GLN A 155 -8.64 4.67 -21.06
N SER A 156 -7.49 5.20 -21.48
CA SER A 156 -6.89 4.88 -22.78
C SER A 156 -6.17 3.54 -22.79
N GLU A 157 -6.62 2.61 -23.64
CA GLU A 157 -5.95 1.32 -23.83
C GLU A 157 -4.50 1.49 -24.30
N SER A 158 -4.22 2.46 -25.17
CA SER A 158 -2.86 2.68 -25.69
C SER A 158 -1.90 3.17 -24.62
N ILE A 159 -2.36 4.06 -23.72
CA ILE A 159 -1.56 4.53 -22.58
C ILE A 159 -1.34 3.39 -21.58
N MET A 160 -2.37 2.60 -21.28
CA MET A 160 -2.23 1.45 -20.38
C MET A 160 -1.21 0.44 -20.92
N ARG A 161 -1.23 0.13 -22.21
CA ARG A 161 -0.23 -0.76 -22.84
C ARG A 161 1.19 -0.21 -22.73
N GLN A 162 1.38 1.10 -22.95
CA GLN A 162 2.68 1.73 -22.80
C GLN A 162 3.15 1.67 -21.34
N ALA A 163 2.25 1.94 -20.38
CA ALA A 163 2.54 1.84 -18.96
C ALA A 163 2.95 0.42 -18.54
N MET A 164 2.21 -0.60 -19.00
CA MET A 164 2.54 -2.02 -18.73
C MET A 164 3.92 -2.39 -19.29
N ALA A 165 4.22 -2.00 -20.54
CA ALA A 165 5.50 -2.27 -21.17
C ALA A 165 6.64 -1.60 -20.41
N GLU A 166 6.46 -0.35 -19.97
CA GLU A 166 7.48 0.37 -19.23
C GLU A 166 7.65 -0.20 -17.80
N CYS A 167 6.57 -0.52 -17.10
CA CYS A 167 6.64 -1.18 -15.79
C CYS A 167 7.36 -2.53 -15.88
N ARG A 168 7.08 -3.33 -16.92
CA ARG A 168 7.79 -4.60 -17.18
C ARG A 168 9.29 -4.37 -17.40
N ARG A 169 9.67 -3.37 -18.21
CA ARG A 169 11.07 -3.00 -18.46
C ARG A 169 11.79 -2.58 -17.17
N LEU A 170 11.09 -1.89 -16.28
CA LEU A 170 11.63 -1.39 -15.02
C LEU A 170 11.57 -2.43 -13.88
N GLY A 171 10.96 -3.61 -14.10
CA GLY A 171 10.74 -4.61 -13.07
C GLY A 171 9.78 -4.14 -11.98
N LYS A 172 8.78 -3.31 -12.33
CA LYS A 172 7.80 -2.74 -11.40
C LYS A 172 6.40 -3.29 -11.63
N ILE A 173 5.63 -3.31 -10.55
CA ILE A 173 4.20 -3.65 -10.57
C ILE A 173 3.41 -2.43 -11.05
N LEU A 174 2.38 -2.67 -11.85
CA LEU A 174 1.33 -1.72 -12.16
C LEU A 174 0.05 -2.19 -11.46
N ALA A 175 -0.50 -1.34 -10.59
CA ALA A 175 -1.75 -1.60 -9.87
C ALA A 175 -2.86 -0.75 -10.51
N ALA A 176 -3.70 -1.37 -11.33
CA ALA A 176 -4.75 -0.67 -12.06
C ALA A 176 -5.94 -0.36 -11.15
N HIS A 177 -6.44 0.88 -11.20
CA HIS A 177 -7.78 1.24 -10.77
C HIS A 177 -8.72 1.03 -11.96
N CYS A 178 -9.52 -0.02 -11.88
CA CYS A 178 -10.39 -0.43 -12.99
C CYS A 178 -11.77 0.18 -12.80
N GLU A 179 -12.01 1.31 -13.47
CA GLU A 179 -13.31 1.98 -13.49
C GLU A 179 -13.48 2.70 -14.82
N ASP A 180 -14.45 2.26 -15.62
CA ASP A 180 -14.81 2.91 -16.90
C ASP A 180 -15.69 4.12 -16.61
N ASN A 181 -15.11 5.31 -16.75
CA ASN A 181 -15.79 6.58 -16.48
C ASN A 181 -17.03 6.81 -17.36
N SER A 182 -17.09 6.23 -18.55
CA SER A 182 -18.24 6.36 -19.44
C SER A 182 -19.48 5.63 -18.93
N LEU A 183 -19.29 4.66 -18.03
CA LEU A 183 -20.35 3.83 -17.45
C LEU A 183 -20.81 4.31 -16.06
N LEU A 184 -20.17 5.31 -15.46
CA LEU A 184 -20.51 5.81 -14.11
C LEU A 184 -21.90 6.49 -14.07
N ARG A 185 -22.31 7.21 -15.11
CA ARG A 185 -23.65 7.84 -15.26
C ARG A 185 -24.07 8.66 -14.02
N ASP A 186 -23.14 9.39 -13.40
CA ASP A 186 -23.30 10.09 -12.12
C ASP A 186 -23.73 9.19 -10.97
N GLY A 187 -23.50 7.90 -11.06
CA GLY A 187 -23.71 6.94 -9.98
C GLY A 187 -22.69 7.13 -8.85
N TYR A 188 -23.06 6.68 -7.66
CA TYR A 188 -22.22 6.79 -6.47
C TYR A 188 -22.28 5.57 -5.58
N ILE A 189 -23.04 4.55 -5.95
CA ILE A 189 -23.05 3.23 -5.33
C ILE A 189 -23.24 2.17 -6.41
N HIS A 190 -23.02 0.91 -6.08
CA HIS A 190 -23.32 -0.21 -6.99
C HIS A 190 -24.80 -0.28 -7.36
N ASP A 191 -25.12 -0.52 -8.65
CA ASP A 191 -26.49 -0.76 -9.14
C ASP A 191 -27.01 -2.14 -8.71
N GLY A 192 -27.25 -2.26 -7.42
CA GLY A 192 -27.78 -3.46 -6.77
C GLY A 192 -29.22 -3.29 -6.30
N ALA A 193 -29.73 -4.30 -5.59
CA ALA A 193 -31.08 -4.29 -5.04
C ALA A 193 -31.32 -3.09 -4.12
N TYR A 194 -30.33 -2.70 -3.31
CA TYR A 194 -30.44 -1.55 -2.41
C TYR A 194 -30.60 -0.23 -3.16
N ALA A 195 -29.75 0.00 -4.18
CA ALA A 195 -29.83 1.22 -5.00
C ALA A 195 -31.21 1.37 -5.63
N ARG A 196 -31.72 0.32 -6.25
CA ARG A 196 -33.03 0.29 -6.90
C ARG A 196 -34.18 0.50 -5.89
N ALA A 197 -34.13 -0.17 -4.74
CA ALA A 197 -35.18 -0.06 -3.72
C ALA A 197 -35.28 1.34 -3.10
N HIS A 198 -34.18 2.10 -3.06
CA HIS A 198 -34.10 3.42 -2.43
C HIS A 198 -33.93 4.57 -3.40
N GLY A 199 -34.04 4.34 -4.72
CA GLY A 199 -33.94 5.39 -5.75
C GLY A 199 -32.56 6.03 -5.87
N HIS A 200 -31.49 5.31 -5.49
CA HIS A 200 -30.13 5.79 -5.68
C HIS A 200 -29.62 5.57 -7.10
N ARG A 201 -28.72 6.47 -7.55
CA ARG A 201 -28.05 6.31 -8.84
C ARG A 201 -26.94 5.25 -8.71
N GLY A 202 -27.14 4.14 -9.41
CA GLY A 202 -26.23 3.01 -9.38
C GLY A 202 -25.17 3.06 -10.49
N ILE A 203 -24.01 2.46 -10.21
CA ILE A 203 -22.94 2.16 -11.16
C ILE A 203 -23.03 0.70 -11.52
N CYS A 204 -23.05 0.36 -12.81
CA CYS A 204 -23.10 -1.03 -13.26
C CYS A 204 -21.76 -1.74 -13.03
N SER A 205 -21.80 -3.05 -12.83
CA SER A 205 -20.59 -3.87 -12.60
C SER A 205 -19.63 -3.85 -13.80
N GLU A 206 -20.13 -3.63 -15.01
CA GLU A 206 -19.31 -3.52 -16.21
C GLU A 206 -18.28 -2.40 -16.12
N SER A 207 -18.55 -1.34 -15.34
CA SER A 207 -17.60 -0.25 -15.14
C SER A 207 -16.25 -0.76 -14.59
N GLU A 208 -16.27 -1.80 -13.76
CA GLU A 208 -15.05 -2.40 -13.18
C GLU A 208 -14.54 -3.58 -14.01
N TRP A 209 -15.36 -4.63 -14.17
CA TRP A 209 -14.89 -5.86 -14.81
C TRP A 209 -14.55 -5.70 -16.28
N GLY A 210 -15.16 -4.74 -16.98
CA GLY A 210 -14.84 -4.44 -18.36
C GLY A 210 -13.40 -3.98 -18.55
N GLN A 211 -12.92 -3.08 -17.70
CA GLN A 211 -11.51 -2.65 -17.68
C GLN A 211 -10.58 -3.76 -17.20
N ILE A 212 -10.98 -4.55 -16.21
CA ILE A 212 -10.19 -5.72 -15.77
C ILE A 212 -9.98 -6.67 -16.96
N ALA A 213 -11.03 -7.02 -17.70
CA ALA A 213 -10.93 -7.91 -18.85
C ALA A 213 -10.04 -7.33 -19.97
N ARG A 214 -10.11 -6.00 -20.20
CA ARG A 214 -9.23 -5.29 -21.13
C ARG A 214 -7.76 -5.44 -20.70
N ASP A 215 -7.46 -5.15 -19.44
CA ASP A 215 -6.10 -5.04 -18.95
C ASP A 215 -5.44 -6.41 -18.79
N VAL A 216 -6.17 -7.43 -18.30
CA VAL A 216 -5.68 -8.83 -18.26
C VAL A 216 -5.31 -9.32 -19.64
N LYS A 217 -6.17 -9.09 -20.65
CA LYS A 217 -5.87 -9.49 -22.03
C LYS A 217 -4.65 -8.79 -22.64
N ARG A 218 -4.22 -7.65 -22.06
CA ARG A 218 -3.06 -6.88 -22.54
C ARG A 218 -1.78 -7.19 -21.74
N ALA A 219 -1.91 -7.82 -20.59
CA ALA A 219 -0.77 -8.22 -19.75
C ALA A 219 -0.09 -9.50 -20.28
N GLU A 220 -0.76 -10.28 -21.15
CA GLU A 220 -0.21 -11.43 -21.87
C GLU A 220 0.76 -11.00 -22.98
#